data_26ff8686cc0ac023fe40acfde6440fb7
#
_entry.id   26ff8686cc0ac023fe40acfde6440fb7
#
_cell.length_a   1.000
_cell.length_b   1.000
_cell.length_c   1.000
_cell.angle_alpha   90.00
_cell.angle_beta   90.00
_cell.angle_gamma   90.00
#
_symmetry.space_group_name_H-M   'P 1'
#
loop_
_entity.id
_entity.type
_entity.pdbx_description
1 polymer ?
#
loop_
_entity_poly.entity_id
_entity_poly.type
_entity_poly.pdbx_seq_one_letter_code
_entity_poly.pdbx_strand_id
1 'polypeptide(L)'
;MANQKEIPYKIYLEESEMPQAWYNVRADMKNKPAPLLNPGTGKPMTLEELSGVFCRELAEQELDNDTAYIPIPQEIRDFYKMYRPSPLVRAYCLEKKLGTPAHIYYKFEGNNTSGSHKLNSAIAQAYYAKKQGLKGVTTETGAGQWGTALSMACSYFDLDCKVFMVKVSYEQKPFRREVMRTYGASVTPSPSNTTNVGRKILEKDPNTTGSLGCAISEAVEAATTTPGYRYVLGSVLNQVLLHQSVIGLEAKAALDKYGVKPDIIIGCAGGGSNLGGLIAPFMGQKLRGEADYRIIAVEPASCPSFTRGKFAYDFCDTGMVCPLAKMYTLGSGFIPSANHAGGLRYHGMSSTLSQLYHDGLMEARAVEQTSVFEAAEYFARVEGILPAPESSHAIRAAIDEALKCRQTGEEKTILFGLTGTGYFDLYAYESYNNGTMTDTIPTDEQLQKSFAALPQIG
;
A
#
# COMPACT_ATOMS: atom_id res chain seq x y z
N MET A 1 -43.86 -1.46 -4.68
CA MET A 1 -42.54 -2.05 -4.36
C MET A 1 -41.63 -1.69 -5.53
N ALA A 2 -40.68 -0.82 -5.32
CA ALA A 2 -39.65 -0.55 -6.34
C ALA A 2 -38.93 -1.85 -6.65
N ASN A 3 -38.80 -2.24 -7.93
CA ASN A 3 -37.99 -3.36 -8.36
C ASN A 3 -36.57 -3.12 -7.85
N GLN A 4 -36.17 -3.79 -6.76
CA GLN A 4 -34.79 -3.81 -6.32
C GLN A 4 -33.99 -4.44 -7.45
N LYS A 5 -33.15 -3.65 -8.13
CA LYS A 5 -32.28 -4.15 -9.20
C LYS A 5 -31.43 -5.28 -8.60
N GLU A 6 -31.49 -6.46 -9.22
CA GLU A 6 -30.62 -7.56 -8.83
C GLU A 6 -29.14 -7.11 -8.96
N ILE A 7 -28.36 -7.32 -7.92
CA ILE A 7 -26.94 -6.90 -7.90
C ILE A 7 -26.16 -7.93 -8.73
N PRO A 8 -25.46 -7.52 -9.80
CA PRO A 8 -24.68 -8.44 -10.60
C PRO A 8 -23.42 -8.91 -9.85
N TYR A 9 -22.81 -10.02 -10.28
CA TYR A 9 -21.52 -10.49 -9.74
C TYR A 9 -20.43 -9.41 -9.85
N LYS A 10 -20.36 -8.69 -10.98
CA LYS A 10 -19.39 -7.63 -11.24
C LYS A 10 -20.11 -6.33 -11.52
N ILE A 11 -19.82 -5.32 -10.75
CA ILE A 11 -20.30 -3.97 -10.94
C ILE A 11 -19.19 -3.16 -11.59
N TYR A 12 -19.45 -2.67 -12.80
CA TYR A 12 -18.57 -1.74 -13.51
C TYR A 12 -19.18 -0.34 -13.55
N LEU A 13 -18.31 0.65 -13.48
CA LEU A 13 -18.63 2.02 -13.84
C LEU A 13 -18.41 2.20 -15.34
N GLU A 14 -19.14 3.13 -15.95
CA GLU A 14 -18.81 3.64 -17.28
C GLU A 14 -17.59 4.58 -17.20
N GLU A 15 -16.87 4.79 -18.31
CA GLU A 15 -15.73 5.72 -18.33
C GLU A 15 -16.11 7.14 -17.87
N SER A 16 -17.34 7.58 -18.17
CA SER A 16 -17.88 8.87 -17.76
C SER A 16 -18.14 8.99 -16.25
N GLU A 17 -18.24 7.86 -15.55
CA GLU A 17 -18.45 7.78 -14.09
C GLU A 17 -17.15 7.67 -13.31
N MET A 18 -16.01 7.57 -14.01
CA MET A 18 -14.70 7.51 -13.37
C MET A 18 -14.36 8.82 -12.65
N PRO A 19 -13.64 8.75 -11.52
CA PRO A 19 -13.23 9.93 -10.76
C PRO A 19 -12.47 10.94 -11.62
N GLN A 20 -12.87 12.21 -11.56
CA GLN A 20 -12.21 13.33 -12.23
C GLN A 20 -11.20 14.04 -11.32
N ALA A 21 -11.24 13.76 -10.02
CA ALA A 21 -10.34 14.29 -9.01
C ALA A 21 -9.98 13.20 -7.99
N TRP A 22 -8.77 13.26 -7.45
CA TRP A 22 -8.40 12.53 -6.25
C TRP A 22 -9.01 13.19 -5.03
N TYR A 23 -9.25 12.40 -3.99
CA TYR A 23 -9.76 12.89 -2.72
C TYR A 23 -8.70 12.82 -1.62
N ASN A 24 -8.37 13.96 -1.05
CA ASN A 24 -7.44 14.09 0.06
C ASN A 24 -8.19 14.06 1.40
N VAL A 25 -8.17 12.93 2.06
CA VAL A 25 -8.85 12.73 3.35
C VAL A 25 -8.34 13.68 4.45
N ARG A 26 -7.10 14.17 4.33
CA ARG A 26 -6.52 15.13 5.29
C ARG A 26 -7.36 16.39 5.40
N ALA A 27 -8.01 16.84 4.32
CA ALA A 27 -8.85 18.05 4.33
C ALA A 27 -9.98 17.96 5.37
N ASP A 28 -10.55 16.77 5.57
CA ASP A 28 -11.65 16.55 6.52
C ASP A 28 -11.17 16.12 7.92
N MET A 29 -9.88 15.82 8.12
CA MET A 29 -9.35 15.42 9.42
C MET A 29 -9.35 16.60 10.41
N LYS A 30 -9.89 16.37 11.61
CA LYS A 30 -9.83 17.34 12.72
C LYS A 30 -8.41 17.49 13.25
N ASN A 31 -7.75 16.36 13.51
CA ASN A 31 -6.36 16.29 13.89
C ASN A 31 -5.53 15.97 12.65
N LYS A 32 -4.85 16.98 12.11
CA LYS A 32 -3.97 16.77 10.96
C LYS A 32 -2.75 15.93 11.37
N PRO A 33 -2.18 15.12 10.47
CA PRO A 33 -0.91 14.47 10.74
C PRO A 33 0.19 15.48 11.05
N ALA A 34 1.07 15.13 11.99
CA ALA A 34 2.22 15.99 12.29
C ALA A 34 3.13 16.13 11.05
N PRO A 35 3.81 17.28 10.87
CA PRO A 35 4.63 17.54 9.69
C PRO A 35 5.82 16.59 9.60
N LEU A 36 6.28 16.34 8.38
CA LEU A 36 7.58 15.72 8.15
C LEU A 36 8.69 16.62 8.67
N LEU A 37 9.69 16.07 9.36
CA LEU A 37 10.81 16.85 9.88
C LEU A 37 12.08 16.58 9.10
N ASN A 38 12.86 17.63 8.88
CA ASN A 38 14.22 17.52 8.35
C ASN A 38 15.11 16.84 9.40
N PRO A 39 15.77 15.72 9.09
CA PRO A 39 16.56 14.99 10.07
C PRO A 39 17.77 15.75 10.60
N GLY A 40 18.30 16.69 9.83
CA GLY A 40 19.46 17.50 10.24
C GLY A 40 19.11 18.69 11.15
N THR A 41 17.88 19.23 11.04
CA THR A 41 17.48 20.44 11.78
C THR A 41 16.37 20.19 12.80
N GLY A 42 15.64 19.06 12.71
CA GLY A 42 14.47 18.78 13.52
C GLY A 42 13.26 19.69 13.25
N LYS A 43 13.32 20.53 12.22
CA LYS A 43 12.24 21.45 11.84
C LYS A 43 11.34 20.86 10.77
N PRO A 44 10.08 21.33 10.65
CA PRO A 44 9.22 20.94 9.53
C PRO A 44 9.90 21.18 8.19
N MET A 45 9.80 20.19 7.31
CA MET A 45 10.35 20.28 5.95
C MET A 45 9.60 21.32 5.13
N THR A 46 10.35 22.12 4.39
CA THR A 46 9.82 23.06 3.41
C THR A 46 9.54 22.38 2.07
N LEU A 47 8.77 23.06 1.22
CA LEU A 47 8.52 22.59 -0.16
C LEU A 47 9.83 22.46 -0.95
N GLU A 48 10.76 23.40 -0.76
CA GLU A 48 12.06 23.38 -1.45
C GLU A 48 12.89 22.17 -1.05
N GLU A 49 12.95 21.85 0.24
CA GLU A 49 13.68 20.68 0.76
C GLU A 49 13.07 19.38 0.21
N LEU A 50 11.74 19.23 0.24
CA LEU A 50 11.06 18.06 -0.33
C LEU A 50 11.23 17.96 -1.85
N SER A 51 11.24 19.10 -2.56
CA SER A 51 11.44 19.13 -4.02
C SER A 51 12.88 18.76 -4.42
N GLY A 52 13.83 18.76 -3.49
CA GLY A 52 15.16 18.18 -3.67
C GLY A 52 15.15 16.67 -3.84
N VAL A 53 14.17 15.99 -3.25
CA VAL A 53 14.02 14.53 -3.26
C VAL A 53 12.93 14.09 -4.23
N PHE A 54 11.74 14.70 -4.21
CA PHE A 54 10.56 14.39 -5.02
C PHE A 54 10.37 15.38 -6.17
N CYS A 55 9.52 15.04 -7.12
CA CYS A 55 8.99 16.05 -8.06
C CYS A 55 8.24 17.14 -7.28
N ARG A 56 8.30 18.38 -7.77
CA ARG A 56 7.72 19.53 -7.06
C ARG A 56 6.23 19.37 -6.79
N GLU A 57 5.44 18.98 -7.79
CA GLU A 57 4.01 18.78 -7.61
C GLU A 57 3.68 17.65 -6.62
N LEU A 58 4.52 16.61 -6.55
CA LEU A 58 4.37 15.55 -5.55
C LEU A 58 4.68 16.05 -4.14
N ALA A 59 5.67 16.94 -4.00
CA ALA A 59 5.98 17.59 -2.72
C ALA A 59 4.85 18.54 -2.28
N GLU A 60 4.23 19.27 -3.21
CA GLU A 60 3.05 20.10 -2.95
C GLU A 60 1.87 19.25 -2.46
N GLN A 61 1.58 18.13 -3.13
CA GLN A 61 0.52 17.19 -2.71
C GLN A 61 0.81 16.52 -1.36
N GLU A 62 2.08 16.29 -1.03
CA GLU A 62 2.46 15.74 0.28
C GLU A 62 2.18 16.73 1.42
N LEU A 63 2.43 18.01 1.18
CA LEU A 63 2.24 19.07 2.17
C LEU A 63 0.80 19.59 2.26
N ASP A 64 -0.04 19.29 1.27
CA ASP A 64 -1.42 19.78 1.24
C ASP A 64 -2.30 19.02 2.26
N ASN A 65 -2.76 19.78 3.24
CA ASN A 65 -3.66 19.31 4.29
C ASN A 65 -5.11 19.81 4.12
N ASP A 66 -5.36 20.71 3.17
CA ASP A 66 -6.58 21.54 3.14
C ASP A 66 -7.41 21.37 1.88
N THR A 67 -6.81 21.03 0.74
CA THR A 67 -7.52 20.84 -0.51
C THR A 67 -8.15 19.45 -0.57
N ALA A 68 -9.48 19.37 -0.48
CA ALA A 68 -10.20 18.10 -0.45
C ALA A 68 -10.16 17.35 -1.79
N TYR A 69 -10.30 18.05 -2.91
CA TYR A 69 -10.32 17.43 -4.24
C TYR A 69 -9.26 18.03 -5.14
N ILE A 70 -8.34 17.20 -5.61
CA ILE A 70 -7.25 17.58 -6.51
C ILE A 70 -7.55 17.02 -7.90
N PRO A 71 -7.75 17.87 -8.93
CA PRO A 71 -8.07 17.42 -10.28
C PRO A 71 -7.04 16.43 -10.82
N ILE A 72 -7.50 15.33 -11.43
CA ILE A 72 -6.64 14.37 -12.12
C ILE A 72 -6.31 14.91 -13.49
N PRO A 73 -5.04 15.15 -13.85
CA PRO A 73 -4.63 15.56 -15.20
C PRO A 73 -5.23 14.67 -16.30
N GLN A 74 -5.54 15.25 -17.45
CA GLN A 74 -6.17 14.53 -18.55
C GLN A 74 -5.32 13.32 -19.02
N GLU A 75 -4.03 13.49 -19.12
CA GLU A 75 -3.09 12.45 -19.55
C GLU A 75 -3.10 11.24 -18.60
N ILE A 76 -3.23 11.47 -17.29
CA ILE A 76 -3.39 10.41 -16.31
C ILE A 76 -4.75 9.72 -16.46
N ARG A 77 -5.83 10.49 -16.69
CA ARG A 77 -7.17 9.93 -16.91
C ARG A 77 -7.22 9.07 -18.17
N ASP A 78 -6.55 9.50 -19.24
CA ASP A 78 -6.47 8.73 -20.48
C ASP A 78 -5.71 7.42 -20.29
N PHE A 79 -4.64 7.44 -19.49
CA PHE A 79 -3.97 6.20 -19.12
C PHE A 79 -4.84 5.31 -18.22
N TYR A 80 -5.57 5.89 -17.27
CA TYR A 80 -6.49 5.14 -16.41
C TYR A 80 -7.52 4.36 -17.22
N LYS A 81 -8.06 4.90 -18.30
CA LYS A 81 -9.03 4.22 -19.18
C LYS A 81 -8.51 2.91 -19.78
N MET A 82 -7.19 2.72 -19.86
CA MET A 82 -6.60 1.47 -20.38
C MET A 82 -6.83 0.28 -19.44
N TYR A 83 -7.08 0.50 -18.15
CA TYR A 83 -7.25 -0.59 -17.17
C TYR A 83 -8.29 -0.32 -16.08
N ARG A 84 -8.85 0.87 -16.04
CA ARG A 84 -9.94 1.26 -15.14
C ARG A 84 -11.21 1.59 -15.95
N PRO A 85 -12.40 1.52 -15.32
CA PRO A 85 -12.65 1.24 -13.90
C PRO A 85 -12.31 -0.21 -13.53
N SER A 86 -11.77 -0.43 -12.34
CA SER A 86 -11.59 -1.80 -11.84
C SER A 86 -12.91 -2.33 -11.26
N PRO A 87 -13.19 -3.65 -11.36
CA PRO A 87 -14.47 -4.18 -10.93
C PRO A 87 -14.66 -4.12 -9.42
N LEU A 88 -15.89 -3.81 -8.99
CA LEU A 88 -16.41 -4.18 -7.68
C LEU A 88 -17.18 -5.50 -7.83
N VAL A 89 -16.78 -6.52 -7.08
CA VAL A 89 -17.35 -7.86 -7.21
C VAL A 89 -18.14 -8.21 -5.96
N ARG A 90 -19.37 -8.74 -6.14
CA ARG A 90 -20.13 -9.39 -5.09
C ARG A 90 -19.69 -10.83 -4.97
N ALA A 91 -19.19 -11.25 -3.83
CA ALA A 91 -18.64 -12.58 -3.58
C ALA A 91 -19.72 -13.63 -3.27
N TYR A 92 -20.70 -13.80 -4.15
CA TYR A 92 -21.82 -14.72 -3.96
C TYR A 92 -21.37 -16.17 -3.70
N CYS A 93 -20.31 -16.64 -4.37
CA CYS A 93 -19.79 -17.97 -4.13
C CYS A 93 -19.21 -18.11 -2.73
N LEU A 94 -18.47 -17.12 -2.27
CA LEU A 94 -17.89 -17.08 -0.92
C LEU A 94 -18.99 -17.03 0.15
N GLU A 95 -19.98 -16.14 0.00
CA GLU A 95 -21.13 -16.04 0.91
C GLU A 95 -21.83 -17.40 1.06
N LYS A 96 -22.15 -18.04 -0.06
CA LYS A 96 -22.79 -19.35 -0.10
C LYS A 96 -21.96 -20.45 0.57
N LYS A 97 -20.65 -20.49 0.29
CA LYS A 97 -19.74 -21.50 0.85
C LYS A 97 -19.51 -21.33 2.34
N LEU A 98 -19.49 -20.08 2.83
CA LEU A 98 -19.40 -19.79 4.27
C LEU A 98 -20.73 -20.00 5.01
N GLY A 99 -21.87 -20.07 4.28
CA GLY A 99 -23.20 -20.16 4.88
C GLY A 99 -23.52 -18.96 5.77
N THR A 100 -23.09 -17.77 5.36
CA THR A 100 -23.22 -16.53 6.12
C THR A 100 -24.37 -15.67 5.60
N PRO A 101 -25.09 -14.91 6.46
CA PRO A 101 -26.00 -13.87 6.01
C PRO A 101 -25.28 -12.60 5.55
N ALA A 102 -23.96 -12.49 5.75
CA ALA A 102 -23.19 -11.31 5.34
C ALA A 102 -23.16 -11.14 3.80
N HIS A 103 -23.19 -9.90 3.36
CA HIS A 103 -23.00 -9.50 1.97
C HIS A 103 -21.55 -9.08 1.76
N ILE A 104 -20.78 -9.82 0.96
CA ILE A 104 -19.34 -9.64 0.80
C ILE A 104 -19.05 -9.03 -0.56
N TYR A 105 -18.32 -7.91 -0.56
CA TYR A 105 -17.84 -7.22 -1.77
C TYR A 105 -16.32 -7.08 -1.73
N TYR A 106 -15.69 -7.19 -2.89
CA TYR A 106 -14.28 -6.86 -3.02
C TYR A 106 -13.99 -5.95 -4.21
N LYS A 107 -13.15 -4.94 -3.99
CA LYS A 107 -12.64 -4.07 -5.04
C LYS A 107 -11.39 -4.69 -5.63
N PHE A 108 -11.47 -5.17 -6.87
CA PHE A 108 -10.41 -5.97 -7.48
C PHE A 108 -9.40 -5.11 -8.25
N GLU A 109 -8.34 -4.69 -7.59
CA GLU A 109 -7.24 -3.91 -8.15
C GLU A 109 -6.13 -4.76 -8.80
N GLY A 110 -6.12 -6.06 -8.59
CA GLY A 110 -5.20 -6.99 -9.26
C GLY A 110 -5.56 -7.26 -10.73
N ASN A 111 -6.70 -6.76 -11.20
CA ASN A 111 -7.21 -6.94 -12.55
C ASN A 111 -6.66 -5.90 -13.53
N ASN A 112 -5.36 -5.67 -13.52
CA ASN A 112 -4.68 -4.81 -14.47
C ASN A 112 -3.33 -5.42 -14.87
N THR A 113 -2.70 -4.86 -15.90
CA THR A 113 -1.46 -5.39 -16.50
C THR A 113 -0.27 -5.40 -15.57
N SER A 114 -0.23 -4.55 -14.55
CA SER A 114 0.82 -4.59 -13.51
C SER A 114 0.53 -5.61 -12.40
N GLY A 115 -0.70 -6.12 -12.34
CA GLY A 115 -1.16 -7.09 -11.36
C GLY A 115 -1.42 -6.53 -9.96
N SER A 116 -1.46 -5.20 -9.78
CA SER A 116 -1.74 -4.60 -8.47
C SER A 116 -2.24 -3.14 -8.54
N HIS A 117 -2.83 -2.66 -7.41
CA HIS A 117 -3.25 -1.26 -7.21
C HIS A 117 -2.14 -0.22 -7.43
N LYS A 118 -0.88 -0.62 -7.36
CA LYS A 118 0.26 0.31 -7.37
C LYS A 118 0.36 1.12 -8.65
N LEU A 119 -0.17 0.61 -9.76
CA LEU A 119 -0.20 1.31 -11.04
C LEU A 119 -0.91 2.66 -10.96
N ASN A 120 -1.93 2.80 -10.10
CA ASN A 120 -2.68 4.05 -9.93
C ASN A 120 -1.78 5.24 -9.53
N SER A 121 -0.82 5.01 -8.64
CA SER A 121 0.12 6.04 -8.21
C SER A 121 1.37 6.08 -9.09
N ALA A 122 1.81 4.95 -9.64
CA ALA A 122 2.98 4.88 -10.49
C ALA A 122 2.82 5.79 -11.72
N ILE A 123 1.64 5.75 -12.37
CA ILE A 123 1.37 6.60 -13.54
C ILE A 123 1.35 8.08 -13.18
N ALA A 124 0.77 8.43 -12.02
CA ALA A 124 0.73 9.82 -11.57
C ALA A 124 2.14 10.36 -11.30
N GLN A 125 2.97 9.60 -10.60
CA GLN A 125 4.34 10.00 -10.26
C GLN A 125 5.23 10.09 -11.51
N ALA A 126 5.11 9.14 -12.45
CA ALA A 126 5.83 9.19 -13.72
C ALA A 126 5.39 10.38 -14.60
N TYR A 127 4.07 10.68 -14.63
CA TYR A 127 3.56 11.87 -15.32
C TYR A 127 4.19 13.17 -14.79
N TYR A 128 4.21 13.35 -13.47
CA TYR A 128 4.80 14.57 -12.88
C TYR A 128 6.31 14.63 -13.07
N ALA A 129 7.01 13.50 -13.07
CA ALA A 129 8.42 13.44 -13.41
C ALA A 129 8.68 13.89 -14.86
N LYS A 130 7.89 13.39 -15.81
CA LYS A 130 7.96 13.80 -17.23
C LYS A 130 7.62 15.27 -17.39
N LYS A 131 6.55 15.75 -16.77
CA LYS A 131 6.10 17.15 -16.81
C LYS A 131 7.18 18.11 -16.28
N GLN A 132 7.92 17.70 -15.26
CA GLN A 132 9.04 18.47 -14.70
C GLN A 132 10.28 18.43 -15.62
N GLY A 133 10.31 17.65 -16.67
CA GLY A 133 11.44 17.50 -17.59
C GLY A 133 12.59 16.65 -17.02
N LEU A 134 12.28 15.72 -16.11
CA LEU A 134 13.28 14.81 -15.57
C LEU A 134 13.71 13.78 -16.62
N LYS A 135 14.97 13.31 -16.49
CA LYS A 135 15.51 12.21 -17.28
C LYS A 135 14.98 10.87 -16.83
N GLY A 136 14.77 10.71 -15.51
CA GLY A 136 14.33 9.45 -14.95
C GLY A 136 14.02 9.55 -13.47
N VAL A 137 13.65 8.40 -12.91
CA VAL A 137 13.32 8.24 -11.50
C VAL A 137 14.08 7.08 -10.87
N THR A 138 14.25 7.16 -9.55
CA THR A 138 14.76 6.06 -8.74
C THR A 138 13.69 5.61 -7.77
N THR A 139 13.68 4.34 -7.41
CA THR A 139 12.73 3.82 -6.43
C THR A 139 13.22 2.55 -5.75
N GLU A 140 12.59 2.23 -4.63
CA GLU A 140 12.67 0.92 -3.99
C GLU A 140 11.55 0.00 -4.47
N THR A 141 11.69 -1.31 -4.19
CA THR A 141 10.58 -2.25 -4.26
C THR A 141 10.80 -3.42 -3.30
N GLY A 142 9.76 -3.80 -2.56
CA GLY A 142 9.79 -4.97 -1.68
C GLY A 142 9.62 -6.27 -2.46
N ALA A 143 8.37 -6.67 -2.72
CA ALA A 143 8.03 -7.87 -3.47
C ALA A 143 8.14 -7.73 -5.00
N GLY A 144 8.39 -6.52 -5.52
CA GLY A 144 8.48 -6.21 -6.94
C GLY A 144 7.20 -5.64 -7.57
N GLN A 145 6.08 -5.60 -6.85
CA GLN A 145 4.82 -5.06 -7.39
C GLN A 145 4.91 -3.57 -7.73
N TRP A 146 5.54 -2.78 -6.85
CA TRP A 146 5.75 -1.35 -7.11
C TRP A 146 6.73 -1.13 -8.27
N GLY A 147 7.88 -1.82 -8.24
CA GLY A 147 8.86 -1.75 -9.33
C GLY A 147 8.25 -2.11 -10.69
N THR A 148 7.40 -3.14 -10.74
CA THR A 148 6.67 -3.53 -11.98
C THR A 148 5.75 -2.40 -12.46
N ALA A 149 4.93 -1.84 -11.58
CA ALA A 149 4.00 -0.77 -11.93
C ALA A 149 4.73 0.50 -12.39
N LEU A 150 5.80 0.87 -11.69
CA LEU A 150 6.59 2.05 -12.04
C LEU A 150 7.38 1.86 -13.34
N SER A 151 7.96 0.68 -13.57
CA SER A 151 8.67 0.38 -14.83
C SER A 151 7.73 0.54 -16.03
N MET A 152 6.50 0.05 -15.92
CA MET A 152 5.47 0.20 -16.94
C MET A 152 5.12 1.68 -17.16
N ALA A 153 4.91 2.44 -16.10
CA ALA A 153 4.60 3.87 -16.18
C ALA A 153 5.75 4.68 -16.77
N CYS A 154 6.99 4.38 -16.40
CA CYS A 154 8.18 5.05 -16.96
C CYS A 154 8.37 4.72 -18.44
N SER A 155 8.14 3.47 -18.85
CA SER A 155 8.16 3.09 -20.26
C SER A 155 7.15 3.87 -21.10
N TYR A 156 5.95 4.11 -20.55
CA TYR A 156 4.91 4.88 -21.24
C TYR A 156 5.29 6.36 -21.42
N PHE A 157 6.01 6.94 -20.45
CA PHE A 157 6.43 8.35 -20.49
C PHE A 157 7.88 8.57 -20.97
N ASP A 158 8.56 7.55 -21.50
CA ASP A 158 9.97 7.62 -21.93
C ASP A 158 10.89 8.15 -20.83
N LEU A 159 10.81 7.57 -19.64
CA LEU A 159 11.63 7.88 -18.48
C LEU A 159 12.56 6.73 -18.14
N ASP A 160 13.81 7.02 -17.80
CA ASP A 160 14.69 6.03 -17.17
C ASP A 160 14.12 5.62 -15.79
N CYS A 161 14.19 4.32 -15.48
CA CYS A 161 13.72 3.78 -14.20
C CYS A 161 14.82 2.94 -13.54
N LYS A 162 15.26 3.38 -12.34
CA LYS A 162 16.23 2.63 -11.52
C LYS A 162 15.53 2.07 -10.28
N VAL A 163 15.47 0.76 -10.15
CA VAL A 163 14.77 0.06 -9.08
C VAL A 163 15.76 -0.64 -8.16
N PHE A 164 15.71 -0.34 -6.86
CA PHE A 164 16.40 -1.08 -5.81
C PHE A 164 15.42 -2.09 -5.20
N MET A 165 15.66 -3.38 -5.42
CA MET A 165 14.76 -4.44 -4.98
C MET A 165 15.34 -5.14 -3.74
N VAL A 166 14.52 -5.33 -2.70
CA VAL A 166 14.93 -6.07 -1.49
C VAL A 166 15.56 -7.40 -1.88
N LYS A 167 16.81 -7.67 -1.42
CA LYS A 167 17.66 -8.79 -1.84
C LYS A 167 16.96 -10.15 -1.80
N VAL A 168 16.30 -10.48 -0.69
CA VAL A 168 15.58 -11.76 -0.58
C VAL A 168 14.47 -11.89 -1.62
N SER A 169 13.76 -10.81 -1.93
CA SER A 169 12.71 -10.82 -2.96
C SER A 169 13.30 -10.86 -4.38
N TYR A 170 14.44 -10.22 -4.59
CA TYR A 170 15.18 -10.27 -5.87
C TYR A 170 15.55 -11.71 -6.24
N GLU A 171 15.92 -12.51 -5.25
CA GLU A 171 16.27 -13.92 -5.41
C GLU A 171 15.04 -14.83 -5.54
N GLN A 172 14.02 -14.63 -4.71
CA GLN A 172 12.81 -15.48 -4.65
C GLN A 172 11.79 -15.20 -5.77
N LYS A 173 11.84 -14.02 -6.40
CA LYS A 173 10.86 -13.57 -7.40
C LYS A 173 11.52 -13.16 -8.72
N PRO A 174 12.23 -14.08 -9.39
CA PRO A 174 13.00 -13.77 -10.61
C PRO A 174 12.11 -13.22 -11.74
N PHE A 175 10.87 -13.71 -11.87
CA PHE A 175 9.98 -13.28 -12.95
C PHE A 175 9.52 -11.82 -12.79
N ARG A 176 9.37 -11.32 -11.56
CA ARG A 176 9.09 -9.89 -11.36
C ARG A 176 10.25 -9.01 -11.84
N ARG A 177 11.47 -9.43 -11.58
CA ARG A 177 12.67 -8.76 -12.10
C ARG A 177 12.67 -8.71 -13.62
N GLU A 178 12.35 -9.83 -14.28
CA GLU A 178 12.32 -9.88 -15.74
C GLU A 178 11.19 -9.02 -16.33
N VAL A 179 10.03 -8.93 -15.70
CA VAL A 179 8.97 -8.01 -16.11
C VAL A 179 9.45 -6.55 -16.04
N MET A 180 10.09 -6.13 -14.94
CA MET A 180 10.65 -4.78 -14.83
C MET A 180 11.69 -4.49 -15.92
N ARG A 181 12.58 -5.45 -16.20
CA ARG A 181 13.60 -5.32 -17.27
C ARG A 181 12.96 -5.28 -18.65
N THR A 182 11.88 -6.02 -18.87
CA THR A 182 11.13 -5.99 -20.15
C THR A 182 10.53 -4.62 -20.40
N TYR A 183 10.12 -3.89 -19.36
CA TYR A 183 9.69 -2.49 -19.45
C TYR A 183 10.87 -1.49 -19.43
N GLY A 184 12.11 -1.95 -19.54
CA GLY A 184 13.29 -1.07 -19.67
C GLY A 184 13.90 -0.60 -18.35
N ALA A 185 13.41 -1.04 -17.20
CA ALA A 185 13.99 -0.64 -15.91
C ALA A 185 15.30 -1.38 -15.61
N SER A 186 16.24 -0.70 -14.95
CA SER A 186 17.38 -1.33 -14.29
C SER A 186 16.98 -1.78 -12.89
N VAL A 187 17.30 -3.03 -12.51
CA VAL A 187 16.93 -3.61 -11.21
C VAL A 187 18.18 -4.06 -10.47
N THR A 188 18.40 -3.50 -9.29
CA THR A 188 19.56 -3.77 -8.44
C THR A 188 19.10 -4.41 -7.13
N PRO A 189 19.70 -5.54 -6.67
CA PRO A 189 19.40 -6.09 -5.34
C PRO A 189 19.90 -5.15 -4.25
N SER A 190 19.09 -4.91 -3.21
CA SER A 190 19.40 -4.01 -2.10
C SER A 190 19.47 -4.76 -0.77
N PRO A 191 20.52 -4.49 0.06
CA PRO A 191 21.60 -3.51 -0.15
C PRO A 191 22.62 -3.94 -1.20
N SER A 192 23.25 -2.96 -1.86
CA SER A 192 24.18 -3.14 -2.97
C SER A 192 25.50 -2.40 -2.75
N ASN A 193 26.51 -2.71 -3.59
CA ASN A 193 27.78 -1.98 -3.63
C ASN A 193 27.74 -0.71 -4.51
N THR A 194 26.57 -0.38 -5.11
CA THR A 194 26.43 0.73 -6.05
C THR A 194 26.26 2.09 -5.36
N THR A 195 25.84 2.09 -4.10
CA THR A 195 25.61 3.29 -3.29
C THR A 195 26.52 3.30 -2.04
N ASN A 196 26.76 4.47 -1.45
CA ASN A 196 27.51 4.58 -0.20
C ASN A 196 26.73 3.98 0.96
N VAL A 197 25.41 4.22 1.00
CA VAL A 197 24.52 3.66 2.03
C VAL A 197 24.50 2.13 1.95
N GLY A 198 24.37 1.57 0.75
CA GLY A 198 24.37 0.14 0.55
C GLY A 198 25.67 -0.53 1.02
N ARG A 199 26.84 0.06 0.69
CA ARG A 199 28.15 -0.42 1.19
C ARG A 199 28.22 -0.42 2.71
N LYS A 200 27.81 0.68 3.37
CA LYS A 200 27.80 0.77 4.84
C LYS A 200 26.89 -0.25 5.51
N ILE A 201 25.77 -0.60 4.91
CA ILE A 201 24.86 -1.63 5.41
C ILE A 201 25.52 -3.01 5.27
N LEU A 202 26.13 -3.30 4.11
CA LEU A 202 26.83 -4.56 3.86
C LEU A 202 28.10 -4.74 4.72
N GLU A 203 28.79 -3.65 5.07
CA GLU A 203 29.91 -3.67 6.02
C GLU A 203 29.47 -4.10 7.43
N LYS A 204 28.26 -3.69 7.87
CA LYS A 204 27.71 -4.08 9.18
C LYS A 204 27.16 -5.50 9.20
N ASP A 205 26.51 -5.92 8.13
CA ASP A 205 25.92 -7.25 7.98
C ASP A 205 26.02 -7.72 6.51
N PRO A 206 27.09 -8.40 6.13
CA PRO A 206 27.29 -8.91 4.76
C PRO A 206 26.22 -9.92 4.32
N ASN A 207 25.57 -10.59 5.28
CA ASN A 207 24.59 -11.64 5.03
C ASN A 207 23.13 -11.14 5.14
N THR A 208 22.93 -9.85 5.32
CA THR A 208 21.58 -9.31 5.44
C THR A 208 20.70 -9.69 4.25
N THR A 209 19.44 -10.03 4.52
CA THR A 209 18.41 -10.29 3.52
C THR A 209 17.86 -9.00 2.90
N GLY A 210 18.25 -7.84 3.46
CA GLY A 210 17.74 -6.54 3.11
C GLY A 210 16.35 -6.27 3.68
N SER A 211 15.96 -5.00 3.60
CA SER A 211 14.62 -4.53 3.97
C SER A 211 14.16 -3.44 3.02
N LEU A 212 12.88 -3.08 3.10
CA LEU A 212 12.37 -1.95 2.32
C LEU A 212 13.08 -0.65 2.72
N GLY A 213 13.38 -0.46 4.01
CA GLY A 213 14.14 0.70 4.49
C GLY A 213 15.55 0.80 3.89
N CYS A 214 16.25 -0.32 3.71
CA CYS A 214 17.54 -0.34 3.02
C CYS A 214 17.40 0.11 1.56
N ALA A 215 16.42 -0.44 0.85
CA ALA A 215 16.18 -0.11 -0.56
C ALA A 215 15.76 1.35 -0.76
N ILE A 216 14.97 1.91 0.16
CA ILE A 216 14.63 3.35 0.20
C ILE A 216 15.89 4.19 0.31
N SER A 217 16.77 3.89 1.25
CA SER A 217 18.01 4.66 1.45
C SER A 217 18.88 4.70 0.20
N GLU A 218 19.05 3.57 -0.49
CA GLU A 218 19.81 3.50 -1.74
C GLU A 218 19.13 4.26 -2.88
N ALA A 219 17.80 4.15 -2.99
CA ALA A 219 17.05 4.85 -4.04
C ALA A 219 17.10 6.37 -3.86
N VAL A 220 17.01 6.86 -2.62
CA VAL A 220 17.12 8.29 -2.30
C VAL A 220 18.55 8.79 -2.57
N GLU A 221 19.59 8.07 -2.16
CA GLU A 221 20.97 8.43 -2.50
C GLU A 221 21.17 8.52 -4.01
N ALA A 222 20.69 7.52 -4.76
CA ALA A 222 20.79 7.52 -6.21
C ALA A 222 20.05 8.69 -6.87
N ALA A 223 18.89 9.09 -6.35
CA ALA A 223 18.13 10.24 -6.85
C ALA A 223 18.88 11.56 -6.63
N THR A 224 19.39 11.76 -5.40
CA THR A 224 20.03 13.03 -5.00
C THR A 224 21.43 13.20 -5.56
N THR A 225 22.11 12.12 -5.94
CA THR A 225 23.46 12.15 -6.53
C THR A 225 23.49 12.07 -8.05
N THR A 226 22.35 11.80 -8.71
CA THR A 226 22.26 11.70 -10.18
C THR A 226 21.48 12.90 -10.74
N PRO A 227 22.12 13.81 -11.48
CA PRO A 227 21.44 14.95 -12.09
C PRO A 227 20.27 14.54 -12.99
N GLY A 228 19.13 15.22 -12.86
CA GLY A 228 17.93 14.95 -13.66
C GLY A 228 17.08 13.77 -13.14
N TYR A 229 17.38 13.23 -11.96
CA TYR A 229 16.57 12.19 -11.32
C TYR A 229 15.88 12.71 -10.06
N ARG A 230 14.74 12.07 -9.73
CA ARG A 230 14.04 12.23 -8.45
C ARG A 230 13.61 10.86 -7.94
N TYR A 231 13.44 10.79 -6.63
CA TYR A 231 12.91 9.61 -5.96
C TYR A 231 11.38 9.59 -6.05
N VAL A 232 10.83 8.42 -6.26
CA VAL A 232 9.39 8.12 -6.22
C VAL A 232 9.16 6.86 -5.40
N LEU A 233 7.99 6.73 -4.78
CA LEU A 233 7.72 5.63 -3.85
C LEU A 233 6.30 5.09 -3.97
N GLY A 234 6.14 3.81 -3.61
CA GLY A 234 4.89 3.06 -3.79
C GLY A 234 3.94 3.04 -2.60
N SER A 235 4.24 3.74 -1.48
CA SER A 235 3.40 3.71 -0.28
C SER A 235 3.77 4.83 0.69
N VAL A 236 3.14 4.86 1.89
CA VAL A 236 3.46 5.67 3.07
C VAL A 236 3.03 7.13 2.98
N LEU A 237 3.52 7.90 1.99
CA LEU A 237 3.28 9.33 1.90
C LEU A 237 1.87 9.68 1.44
N ASN A 238 1.40 10.87 1.84
CA ASN A 238 0.04 11.34 1.52
C ASN A 238 -0.22 11.40 0.02
N GLN A 239 0.74 11.88 -0.76
CA GLN A 239 0.64 11.91 -2.22
C GLN A 239 0.28 10.53 -2.82
N VAL A 240 0.82 9.45 -2.24
CA VAL A 240 0.51 8.09 -2.70
C VAL A 240 -0.90 7.68 -2.30
N LEU A 241 -1.30 7.93 -1.03
CA LEU A 241 -2.65 7.66 -0.56
C LEU A 241 -3.68 8.46 -1.38
N LEU A 242 -3.38 9.71 -1.70
CA LEU A 242 -4.17 10.59 -2.56
C LEU A 242 -4.42 9.93 -3.93
N HIS A 243 -3.37 9.51 -4.63
CA HIS A 243 -3.51 8.85 -5.94
C HIS A 243 -4.31 7.54 -5.84
N GLN A 244 -4.18 6.81 -4.75
CA GLN A 244 -4.93 5.57 -4.51
C GLN A 244 -6.41 5.82 -4.15
N SER A 245 -6.83 7.06 -3.88
CA SER A 245 -8.23 7.36 -3.56
C SER A 245 -9.21 6.98 -4.68
N VAL A 246 -8.74 6.84 -5.92
CA VAL A 246 -9.53 6.30 -7.05
C VAL A 246 -10.15 4.93 -6.74
N ILE A 247 -9.48 4.11 -5.91
CA ILE A 247 -9.98 2.79 -5.48
C ILE A 247 -11.29 2.95 -4.73
N GLY A 248 -11.27 3.78 -3.69
CA GLY A 248 -12.43 4.03 -2.83
C GLY A 248 -13.53 4.82 -3.54
N LEU A 249 -13.15 5.83 -4.34
CA LEU A 249 -14.10 6.65 -5.10
C LEU A 249 -14.90 5.78 -6.08
N GLU A 250 -14.24 4.89 -6.84
CA GLU A 250 -14.93 3.96 -7.72
C GLU A 250 -15.76 2.92 -6.95
N ALA A 251 -15.21 2.37 -5.83
CA ALA A 251 -15.93 1.41 -5.00
C ALA A 251 -17.23 2.04 -4.46
N LYS A 252 -17.15 3.27 -3.95
CA LYS A 252 -18.31 4.00 -3.44
C LYS A 252 -19.32 4.27 -4.54
N ALA A 253 -18.91 4.80 -5.69
CA ALA A 253 -19.80 5.05 -6.82
C ALA A 253 -20.50 3.78 -7.31
N ALA A 254 -19.78 2.64 -7.37
CA ALA A 254 -20.36 1.34 -7.74
C ALA A 254 -21.39 0.84 -6.73
N LEU A 255 -21.12 0.99 -5.42
CA LEU A 255 -22.07 0.65 -4.35
C LEU A 255 -23.31 1.55 -4.39
N ASP A 256 -23.11 2.84 -4.57
CA ASP A 256 -24.20 3.85 -4.62
C ASP A 256 -25.18 3.56 -5.80
N LYS A 257 -24.71 3.03 -6.94
CA LYS A 257 -25.57 2.60 -8.07
C LYS A 257 -26.66 1.60 -7.68
N TYR A 258 -26.40 0.83 -6.62
CA TYR A 258 -27.31 -0.21 -6.11
C TYR A 258 -27.86 0.09 -4.72
N GLY A 259 -27.59 1.29 -4.18
CA GLY A 259 -28.04 1.69 -2.86
C GLY A 259 -27.42 0.87 -1.71
N VAL A 260 -26.22 0.33 -1.95
CA VAL A 260 -25.51 -0.51 -0.97
C VAL A 260 -24.58 0.37 -0.12
N LYS A 261 -24.67 0.19 1.20
CA LYS A 261 -23.79 0.86 2.17
C LYS A 261 -23.00 -0.21 2.94
N PRO A 262 -21.66 -0.16 2.95
CA PRO A 262 -20.89 -1.10 3.75
C PRO A 262 -21.01 -0.80 5.26
N ASP A 263 -21.06 -1.85 6.09
CA ASP A 263 -20.93 -1.75 7.54
C ASP A 263 -19.45 -1.86 7.94
N ILE A 264 -18.71 -2.73 7.25
CA ILE A 264 -17.32 -3.06 7.55
C ILE A 264 -16.47 -2.87 6.30
N ILE A 265 -15.36 -2.13 6.41
CA ILE A 265 -14.41 -1.93 5.33
C ILE A 265 -13.04 -2.46 5.78
N ILE A 266 -12.43 -3.34 4.96
CA ILE A 266 -11.22 -4.07 5.33
C ILE A 266 -10.15 -3.87 4.26
N GLY A 267 -8.93 -3.58 4.68
CA GLY A 267 -7.77 -3.52 3.78
C GLY A 267 -6.50 -4.02 4.45
N CYS A 268 -5.62 -4.62 3.66
CA CYS A 268 -4.28 -4.97 4.14
C CYS A 268 -3.44 -3.70 4.33
N ALA A 269 -2.54 -3.71 5.31
CA ALA A 269 -1.74 -2.56 5.69
C ALA A 269 -0.25 -2.95 5.86
N GLY A 270 0.58 -2.42 4.94
CA GLY A 270 2.02 -2.30 5.09
C GLY A 270 2.35 -0.84 5.38
N GLY A 271 2.77 -0.07 4.37
CA GLY A 271 2.84 1.40 4.47
C GLY A 271 1.48 2.12 4.37
N GLY A 272 0.40 1.40 4.04
CA GLY A 272 -0.98 1.86 4.14
C GLY A 272 -1.62 2.42 2.86
N SER A 273 -0.94 2.42 1.71
CA SER A 273 -1.44 3.12 0.51
C SER A 273 -2.76 2.55 -0.04
N ASN A 274 -2.88 1.23 -0.15
CA ASN A 274 -4.13 0.62 -0.64
C ASN A 274 -5.30 0.82 0.34
N LEU A 275 -5.04 0.63 1.63
CA LEU A 275 -6.05 0.86 2.68
C LEU A 275 -6.50 2.32 2.66
N GLY A 276 -5.54 3.28 2.67
CA GLY A 276 -5.83 4.70 2.64
C GLY A 276 -6.65 5.10 1.42
N GLY A 277 -6.32 4.55 0.24
CA GLY A 277 -7.07 4.78 -0.98
C GLY A 277 -8.49 4.22 -0.94
N LEU A 278 -8.64 2.97 -0.49
CA LEU A 278 -9.94 2.32 -0.38
C LEU A 278 -10.88 3.05 0.58
N ILE A 279 -10.37 3.39 1.75
CA ILE A 279 -11.22 4.01 2.80
C ILE A 279 -11.45 5.49 2.60
N ALA A 280 -10.67 6.20 1.75
CA ALA A 280 -10.68 7.66 1.65
C ALA A 280 -12.08 8.29 1.61
N PRO A 281 -12.99 7.99 0.67
CA PRO A 281 -14.31 8.63 0.63
C PRO A 281 -15.21 8.20 1.79
N PHE A 282 -15.07 6.99 2.29
CA PHE A 282 -15.84 6.49 3.44
C PHE A 282 -15.36 7.12 4.75
N MET A 283 -14.04 7.25 4.91
CA MET A 283 -13.44 7.95 6.05
C MET A 283 -13.83 9.43 6.02
N GLY A 284 -13.85 10.07 4.86
CA GLY A 284 -14.35 11.44 4.71
C GLY A 284 -15.78 11.59 5.21
N GLN A 285 -16.69 10.68 4.83
CA GLN A 285 -18.05 10.68 5.35
C GLN A 285 -18.12 10.48 6.87
N LYS A 286 -17.30 9.58 7.40
CA LYS A 286 -17.20 9.36 8.86
C LYS A 286 -16.70 10.61 9.58
N LEU A 287 -15.67 11.27 9.07
CA LEU A 287 -15.11 12.50 9.64
C LEU A 287 -16.11 13.68 9.64
N ARG A 288 -16.95 13.78 8.62
CA ARG A 288 -18.02 14.78 8.52
C ARG A 288 -19.31 14.39 9.29
N GLY A 289 -19.35 13.20 9.91
CA GLY A 289 -20.51 12.71 10.65
C GLY A 289 -21.69 12.27 9.75
N GLU A 290 -21.44 12.02 8.47
CA GLU A 290 -22.47 11.59 7.49
C GLU A 290 -22.77 10.09 7.58
N ALA A 291 -21.81 9.31 8.02
CA ALA A 291 -21.92 7.85 8.18
C ALA A 291 -20.92 7.33 9.21
N ASP A 292 -21.25 6.17 9.78
CA ASP A 292 -20.31 5.42 10.63
C ASP A 292 -19.99 4.08 9.95
N TYR A 293 -18.69 3.87 9.69
CA TYR A 293 -18.14 2.65 9.12
C TYR A 293 -17.15 2.04 10.10
N ARG A 294 -17.23 0.73 10.31
CA ARG A 294 -16.17 0.00 10.99
C ARG A 294 -15.05 -0.30 10.00
N ILE A 295 -13.86 0.24 10.24
CA ILE A 295 -12.71 0.13 9.34
C ILE A 295 -11.63 -0.72 10.01
N ILE A 296 -11.16 -1.76 9.33
CA ILE A 296 -10.16 -2.70 9.85
C ILE A 296 -8.93 -2.71 8.95
N ALA A 297 -7.81 -2.28 9.51
CA ALA A 297 -6.49 -2.47 8.93
C ALA A 297 -5.97 -3.87 9.27
N VAL A 298 -5.50 -4.63 8.29
CA VAL A 298 -4.97 -5.98 8.54
C VAL A 298 -3.50 -6.03 8.18
N GLU A 299 -2.66 -6.31 9.16
CA GLU A 299 -1.21 -6.35 9.03
C GLU A 299 -0.65 -7.74 9.31
N PRO A 300 0.59 -8.06 8.82
CA PRO A 300 1.23 -9.31 9.17
C PRO A 300 1.63 -9.35 10.65
N ALA A 301 1.41 -10.48 11.31
CA ALA A 301 1.89 -10.70 12.68
C ALA A 301 3.43 -10.60 12.79
N SER A 302 4.14 -10.81 11.68
CA SER A 302 5.60 -10.65 11.59
C SER A 302 6.08 -9.20 11.43
N CYS A 303 5.17 -8.26 11.16
CA CYS A 303 5.46 -6.83 10.98
C CYS A 303 4.29 -5.97 11.52
N PRO A 304 4.01 -6.03 12.84
CA PRO A 304 2.79 -5.52 13.46
C PRO A 304 2.93 -4.03 13.86
N SER A 305 3.06 -3.15 12.87
CA SER A 305 3.32 -1.72 13.09
C SER A 305 2.20 -1.00 13.85
N PHE A 306 0.93 -1.28 13.55
CA PHE A 306 -0.19 -0.71 14.29
C PHE A 306 -0.39 -1.36 15.66
N THR A 307 -0.46 -2.70 15.69
CA THR A 307 -0.89 -3.42 16.90
C THR A 307 0.18 -3.49 17.98
N ARG A 308 1.47 -3.39 17.61
CA ARG A 308 2.60 -3.46 18.54
C ARG A 308 3.65 -2.37 18.37
N GLY A 309 3.47 -1.46 17.42
CA GLY A 309 4.35 -0.31 17.20
C GLY A 309 4.12 0.82 18.19
N LYS A 310 4.99 1.82 18.16
CA LYS A 310 4.87 3.07 18.91
C LYS A 310 4.46 4.22 17.99
N PHE A 311 3.58 5.10 18.47
CA PHE A 311 3.25 6.34 17.77
C PHE A 311 4.30 7.40 18.09
N ALA A 312 5.30 7.53 17.22
CA ALA A 312 6.47 8.38 17.44
C ALA A 312 7.01 8.92 16.10
N TYR A 313 7.88 9.92 16.16
CA TYR A 313 8.72 10.27 15.03
C TYR A 313 9.78 9.21 14.81
N ASP A 314 9.94 8.80 13.56
CA ASP A 314 10.97 7.86 13.16
C ASP A 314 11.42 8.15 11.72
N PHE A 315 12.59 7.66 11.34
CA PHE A 315 13.07 7.75 9.97
C PHE A 315 12.23 6.86 9.04
N CYS A 316 11.95 7.35 7.84
CA CYS A 316 11.24 6.57 6.84
C CYS A 316 12.11 5.45 6.22
N ASP A 317 13.43 5.43 6.53
CA ASP A 317 14.41 4.50 5.96
C ASP A 317 15.44 4.02 7.00
N THR A 318 16.11 2.91 6.70
CA THR A 318 17.11 2.30 7.59
C THR A 318 18.44 3.08 7.61
N GLY A 319 18.79 3.75 6.51
CA GLY A 319 20.02 4.55 6.39
C GLY A 319 19.92 5.95 6.99
N MET A 320 18.74 6.35 7.49
CA MET A 320 18.48 7.67 8.10
C MET A 320 18.78 8.84 7.17
N VAL A 321 18.50 8.70 5.87
CA VAL A 321 18.65 9.73 4.84
C VAL A 321 17.34 10.40 4.47
N CYS A 322 16.20 9.80 4.85
CA CYS A 322 14.86 10.32 4.61
C CYS A 322 14.38 11.22 5.75
N PRO A 323 13.31 12.01 5.50
CA PRO A 323 12.63 12.77 6.55
C PRO A 323 12.14 11.89 7.70
N LEU A 324 11.99 12.51 8.87
CA LEU A 324 11.29 11.92 10.00
C LEU A 324 9.79 12.11 9.85
N ALA A 325 9.04 11.05 10.03
CA ALA A 325 7.59 11.06 10.00
C ALA A 325 7.01 10.63 11.35
N LYS A 326 5.96 11.30 11.83
CA LYS A 326 5.20 10.83 12.98
C LYS A 326 4.26 9.72 12.55
N MET A 327 4.52 8.51 13.03
CA MET A 327 3.82 7.32 12.58
C MET A 327 3.80 6.23 13.66
N TYR A 328 2.93 5.24 13.49
CA TYR A 328 3.11 3.98 14.19
C TYR A 328 4.29 3.24 13.58
N THR A 329 5.30 2.94 14.37
CA THR A 329 6.57 2.36 13.91
C THR A 329 7.08 1.26 14.83
N LEU A 330 7.76 0.29 14.23
CA LEU A 330 8.54 -0.74 14.90
C LEU A 330 10.01 -0.33 15.10
N GLY A 331 10.36 0.90 14.66
CA GLY A 331 11.73 1.41 14.61
C GLY A 331 12.39 1.20 13.24
N SER A 332 13.04 2.24 12.71
CA SER A 332 13.68 2.24 11.37
C SER A 332 14.82 1.21 11.23
N GLY A 333 15.37 0.75 12.34
CA GLY A 333 16.34 -0.37 12.38
C GLY A 333 15.71 -1.76 12.43
N PHE A 334 14.39 -1.88 12.57
CA PHE A 334 13.69 -3.16 12.60
C PHE A 334 13.66 -3.81 11.22
N ILE A 335 14.17 -5.02 11.11
CA ILE A 335 14.13 -5.81 9.87
C ILE A 335 13.09 -6.93 10.07
N PRO A 336 11.91 -6.85 9.43
CA PRO A 336 10.92 -7.90 9.51
C PRO A 336 11.46 -9.23 8.98
N SER A 337 11.02 -10.35 9.58
CA SER A 337 11.31 -11.67 9.05
C SER A 337 10.91 -11.82 7.58
N ALA A 338 11.52 -12.78 6.88
CA ALA A 338 11.28 -13.04 5.47
C ALA A 338 9.91 -13.72 5.24
N ASN A 339 8.81 -13.04 5.58
CA ASN A 339 7.48 -13.49 5.21
C ASN A 339 7.22 -13.28 3.71
N HIS A 340 6.23 -13.97 3.17
CA HIS A 340 5.91 -13.96 1.74
C HIS A 340 5.10 -12.74 1.28
N ALA A 341 4.50 -11.98 2.20
CA ALA A 341 3.81 -10.72 1.90
C ALA A 341 4.81 -9.54 1.88
N GLY A 342 5.75 -9.56 0.94
CA GLY A 342 6.87 -8.61 0.87
C GLY A 342 6.43 -7.15 0.78
N GLY A 343 5.25 -6.86 0.21
CA GLY A 343 4.66 -5.52 0.15
C GLY A 343 4.15 -5.00 1.50
N LEU A 344 4.07 -5.84 2.53
CA LEU A 344 3.67 -5.45 3.89
C LEU A 344 4.86 -5.45 4.88
N ARG A 345 6.09 -5.65 4.41
CA ARG A 345 7.31 -5.69 5.24
C ARG A 345 7.94 -4.30 5.38
N TYR A 346 7.24 -3.38 6.02
CA TYR A 346 7.73 -2.04 6.30
C TYR A 346 7.58 -1.70 7.79
N HIS A 347 8.62 -1.13 8.39
CA HIS A 347 8.68 -0.86 9.84
C HIS A 347 7.70 0.21 10.31
N GLY A 348 7.23 1.08 9.41
CA GLY A 348 6.36 2.21 9.73
C GLY A 348 5.04 2.20 8.97
N MET A 349 4.18 3.14 9.30
CA MET A 349 2.86 3.31 8.70
C MET A 349 2.68 4.75 8.22
N SER A 350 1.89 4.99 7.19
CA SER A 350 1.50 6.32 6.75
C SER A 350 1.12 7.23 7.95
N SER A 351 1.65 8.44 8.00
CA SER A 351 1.30 9.41 9.04
C SER A 351 -0.21 9.72 9.06
N THR A 352 -0.85 9.75 7.88
CA THR A 352 -2.31 9.95 7.77
C THR A 352 -3.09 8.82 8.43
N LEU A 353 -2.77 7.56 8.11
CA LEU A 353 -3.45 6.41 8.72
C LEU A 353 -3.07 6.24 10.19
N SER A 354 -1.84 6.55 10.55
CA SER A 354 -1.38 6.54 11.94
C SER A 354 -2.18 7.52 12.81
N GLN A 355 -2.45 8.72 12.29
CA GLN A 355 -3.28 9.70 13.00
C GLN A 355 -4.73 9.21 13.11
N LEU A 356 -5.33 8.69 12.04
CA LEU A 356 -6.70 8.14 12.08
C LEU A 356 -6.84 6.98 13.07
N TYR A 357 -5.84 6.11 13.14
CA TYR A 357 -5.82 5.01 14.11
C TYR A 357 -5.63 5.52 15.55
N HIS A 358 -4.73 6.50 15.73
CA HIS A 358 -4.49 7.14 17.04
C HIS A 358 -5.73 7.84 17.57
N ASP A 359 -6.54 8.43 16.70
CA ASP A 359 -7.81 9.08 17.02
C ASP A 359 -8.97 8.09 17.24
N GLY A 360 -8.71 6.77 17.14
CA GLY A 360 -9.73 5.73 17.38
C GLY A 360 -10.75 5.60 16.24
N LEU A 361 -10.46 6.11 15.04
CA LEU A 361 -11.37 6.11 13.90
C LEU A 361 -11.34 4.80 13.09
N MET A 362 -10.37 3.94 13.35
CA MET A 362 -10.20 2.63 12.73
C MET A 362 -9.57 1.63 13.69
N GLU A 363 -9.71 0.35 13.38
CA GLU A 363 -9.13 -0.77 14.11
C GLU A 363 -7.93 -1.36 13.35
N ALA A 364 -7.08 -2.10 14.06
CA ALA A 364 -6.01 -2.88 13.46
C ALA A 364 -6.06 -4.33 13.96
N ARG A 365 -5.65 -5.25 13.07
CA ARG A 365 -5.55 -6.68 13.36
C ARG A 365 -4.29 -7.26 12.73
N ALA A 366 -3.49 -7.94 13.52
CA ALA A 366 -2.35 -8.71 13.04
C ALA A 366 -2.77 -10.16 12.76
N VAL A 367 -2.29 -10.74 11.65
CA VAL A 367 -2.60 -12.12 11.24
C VAL A 367 -1.33 -12.88 10.85
N GLU A 368 -1.30 -14.16 11.16
CA GLU A 368 -0.20 -15.06 10.85
C GLU A 368 -0.26 -15.51 9.38
N GLN A 369 0.91 -15.66 8.75
CA GLN A 369 0.95 -15.98 7.31
C GLN A 369 0.34 -17.32 6.96
N THR A 370 0.44 -18.34 7.80
CA THR A 370 -0.18 -19.65 7.55
C THR A 370 -1.71 -19.53 7.45
N SER A 371 -2.33 -18.78 8.36
CA SER A 371 -3.77 -18.51 8.32
C SER A 371 -4.17 -17.63 7.12
N VAL A 372 -3.28 -16.75 6.69
CA VAL A 372 -3.46 -15.92 5.48
C VAL A 372 -3.47 -16.80 4.23
N PHE A 373 -2.53 -17.75 4.10
CA PHE A 373 -2.49 -18.67 2.94
C PHE A 373 -3.61 -19.68 2.93
N GLU A 374 -4.07 -20.15 4.11
CA GLU A 374 -5.32 -20.93 4.22
C GLU A 374 -6.50 -20.17 3.60
N ALA A 375 -6.67 -18.91 3.97
CA ALA A 375 -7.73 -18.05 3.43
C ALA A 375 -7.54 -17.75 1.93
N ALA A 376 -6.28 -17.56 1.49
CA ALA A 376 -5.95 -17.33 0.08
C ALA A 376 -6.35 -18.51 -0.81
N GLU A 377 -6.00 -19.72 -0.43
CA GLU A 377 -6.36 -20.93 -1.18
C GLU A 377 -7.86 -21.19 -1.14
N TYR A 378 -8.49 -21.00 0.02
CA TYR A 378 -9.93 -21.13 0.13
C TYR A 378 -10.64 -20.15 -0.83
N PHE A 379 -10.22 -18.90 -0.85
CA PHE A 379 -10.74 -17.87 -1.74
C PHE A 379 -10.51 -18.24 -3.21
N ALA A 380 -9.30 -18.69 -3.56
CA ALA A 380 -8.97 -19.08 -4.92
C ALA A 380 -9.86 -20.25 -5.44
N ARG A 381 -10.11 -21.25 -4.59
CA ARG A 381 -10.98 -22.40 -4.92
C ARG A 381 -12.46 -21.99 -5.05
N VAL A 382 -12.90 -20.94 -4.36
CA VAL A 382 -14.32 -20.53 -4.31
C VAL A 382 -14.63 -19.44 -5.32
N GLU A 383 -13.77 -18.41 -5.44
CA GLU A 383 -13.98 -17.24 -6.31
C GLU A 383 -13.20 -17.33 -7.63
N GLY A 384 -12.32 -18.32 -7.80
CA GLY A 384 -11.54 -18.52 -9.02
C GLY A 384 -10.43 -17.49 -9.26
N ILE A 385 -10.03 -16.75 -8.23
CA ILE A 385 -9.00 -15.73 -8.31
C ILE A 385 -7.86 -16.10 -7.36
N LEU A 386 -6.64 -16.22 -7.88
CA LEU A 386 -5.43 -16.42 -7.07
C LEU A 386 -4.96 -15.06 -6.51
N PRO A 387 -5.14 -14.79 -5.22
CA PRO A 387 -4.81 -13.48 -4.66
C PRO A 387 -3.32 -13.33 -4.34
N ALA A 388 -2.82 -12.10 -4.35
CA ALA A 388 -1.50 -11.81 -3.78
C ALA A 388 -1.47 -12.09 -2.28
N PRO A 389 -0.34 -12.51 -1.70
CA PRO A 389 -0.20 -12.72 -0.25
C PRO A 389 -0.61 -11.51 0.58
N GLU A 390 -0.34 -10.30 0.10
CA GLU A 390 -0.76 -9.06 0.73
C GLU A 390 -2.28 -8.95 0.82
N SER A 391 -2.98 -9.16 -0.29
CA SER A 391 -4.46 -9.09 -0.35
C SER A 391 -5.12 -10.13 0.54
N SER A 392 -4.46 -11.27 0.72
CA SER A 392 -4.97 -12.41 1.48
C SER A 392 -5.11 -12.10 2.97
N HIS A 393 -4.41 -11.10 3.49
CA HIS A 393 -4.64 -10.57 4.84
C HIS A 393 -6.05 -9.99 4.98
N ALA A 394 -6.49 -9.20 3.99
CA ALA A 394 -7.85 -8.66 3.98
C ALA A 394 -8.90 -9.78 3.77
N ILE A 395 -8.61 -10.78 2.93
CA ILE A 395 -9.48 -11.95 2.73
C ILE A 395 -9.66 -12.71 4.04
N ARG A 396 -8.58 -12.99 4.80
CA ARG A 396 -8.67 -13.67 6.10
C ARG A 396 -9.62 -12.94 7.05
N ALA A 397 -9.43 -11.64 7.21
CA ALA A 397 -10.26 -10.83 8.08
C ALA A 397 -11.73 -10.75 7.58
N ALA A 398 -11.96 -10.67 6.27
CA ALA A 398 -13.31 -10.66 5.70
C ALA A 398 -14.04 -11.99 5.95
N ILE A 399 -13.35 -13.13 5.81
CA ILE A 399 -13.88 -14.46 6.13
C ILE A 399 -14.22 -14.52 7.64
N ASP A 400 -13.35 -14.05 8.52
CA ASP A 400 -13.58 -14.06 9.96
C ASP A 400 -14.81 -13.23 10.35
N GLU A 401 -14.97 -12.03 9.78
CA GLU A 401 -16.15 -11.19 10.03
C GLU A 401 -17.44 -11.84 9.48
N ALA A 402 -17.37 -12.47 8.29
CA ALA A 402 -18.49 -13.21 7.71
C ALA A 402 -18.90 -14.44 8.55
N LEU A 403 -17.93 -15.14 9.15
CA LEU A 403 -18.18 -16.26 10.06
C LEU A 403 -18.78 -15.77 11.39
N LYS A 404 -18.41 -14.59 11.88
CA LYS A 404 -19.09 -13.96 13.03
C LYS A 404 -20.55 -13.66 12.70
N CYS A 405 -20.84 -13.10 11.52
CA CYS A 405 -22.19 -12.87 11.06
C CYS A 405 -23.01 -14.18 11.02
N ARG A 406 -22.40 -15.27 10.56
CA ARG A 406 -23.06 -16.61 10.61
C ARG A 406 -23.38 -17.06 12.04
N GLN A 407 -22.48 -16.80 12.99
CA GLN A 407 -22.68 -17.19 14.40
C GLN A 407 -23.74 -16.35 15.11
N THR A 408 -23.77 -15.03 14.82
CA THR A 408 -24.70 -14.08 15.46
C THR A 408 -26.05 -13.98 14.75
N GLY A 409 -26.13 -14.41 13.47
CA GLY A 409 -27.30 -14.20 12.61
C GLY A 409 -27.42 -12.77 12.08
N GLU A 410 -26.45 -11.90 12.34
CA GLU A 410 -26.46 -10.51 11.87
C GLU A 410 -26.14 -10.43 10.37
N GLU A 411 -26.95 -9.69 9.63
CA GLU A 411 -26.66 -9.31 8.25
C GLU A 411 -25.77 -8.05 8.22
N LYS A 412 -24.55 -8.17 7.69
CA LYS A 412 -23.61 -7.06 7.53
C LYS A 412 -23.11 -7.02 6.10
N THR A 413 -22.88 -5.82 5.58
CA THR A 413 -22.20 -5.61 4.31
C THR A 413 -20.71 -5.39 4.55
N ILE A 414 -19.87 -6.26 4.00
CA ILE A 414 -18.42 -6.24 4.13
C ILE A 414 -17.82 -5.84 2.79
N LEU A 415 -17.01 -4.79 2.77
CA LEU A 415 -16.20 -4.38 1.62
C LEU A 415 -14.73 -4.61 1.93
N PHE A 416 -14.00 -5.34 1.07
CA PHE A 416 -12.56 -5.44 1.23
C PHE A 416 -11.77 -5.13 -0.06
N GLY A 417 -10.50 -4.76 0.10
CA GLY A 417 -9.58 -4.50 -0.99
C GLY A 417 -8.87 -5.79 -1.45
N LEU A 418 -9.12 -6.22 -2.69
CA LEU A 418 -8.34 -7.27 -3.36
C LEU A 418 -7.27 -6.61 -4.23
N THR A 419 -6.13 -6.31 -3.62
CA THR A 419 -5.15 -5.32 -4.10
C THR A 419 -4.20 -5.83 -5.16
N GLY A 420 -4.06 -7.16 -5.33
CA GLY A 420 -3.12 -7.73 -6.28
C GLY A 420 -3.38 -9.19 -6.61
N THR A 421 -2.82 -9.61 -7.74
CA THR A 421 -2.81 -11.01 -8.21
C THR A 421 -1.62 -11.79 -7.64
N GLY A 422 -1.82 -13.08 -7.38
CA GLY A 422 -0.82 -13.99 -6.81
C GLY A 422 0.04 -14.76 -7.82
N TYR A 423 -0.17 -14.58 -9.12
CA TYR A 423 0.55 -15.37 -10.14
C TYR A 423 2.08 -15.19 -10.12
N PHE A 424 2.60 -14.11 -9.57
CA PHE A 424 4.03 -13.92 -9.35
C PHE A 424 4.53 -14.42 -7.98
N ASP A 425 3.63 -14.98 -7.17
CA ASP A 425 3.91 -15.39 -5.80
C ASP A 425 3.77 -16.90 -5.60
N LEU A 426 3.85 -17.69 -6.68
CA LEU A 426 3.67 -19.15 -6.67
C LEU A 426 4.66 -19.88 -5.75
N TYR A 427 5.87 -19.35 -5.58
CA TYR A 427 6.84 -19.88 -4.61
C TYR A 427 6.30 -19.85 -3.17
N ALA A 428 5.53 -18.82 -2.83
CA ALA A 428 4.89 -18.72 -1.51
C ALA A 428 3.78 -19.77 -1.35
N TYR A 429 2.96 -19.97 -2.37
CA TYR A 429 1.95 -21.04 -2.39
C TYR A 429 2.59 -22.42 -2.34
N GLU A 430 3.69 -22.64 -3.06
CA GLU A 430 4.46 -23.88 -2.98
C GLU A 430 4.95 -24.14 -1.54
N SER A 431 5.52 -23.14 -0.88
CA SER A 431 5.96 -23.25 0.51
C SER A 431 4.82 -23.62 1.46
N TYR A 432 3.63 -23.03 1.27
CA TYR A 432 2.45 -23.34 2.06
C TYR A 432 1.97 -24.79 1.80
N ASN A 433 1.81 -25.17 0.53
CA ASN A 433 1.34 -26.50 0.13
C ASN A 433 2.27 -27.64 0.55
N ASN A 434 3.58 -27.37 0.59
CA ASN A 434 4.58 -28.34 1.06
C ASN A 434 4.74 -28.36 2.59
N GLY A 435 3.97 -27.56 3.34
CA GLY A 435 4.06 -27.50 4.81
C GLY A 435 5.37 -26.93 5.35
N THR A 436 6.12 -26.18 4.53
CA THR A 436 7.41 -25.58 4.92
C THR A 436 7.28 -24.13 5.38
N MET A 437 6.10 -23.53 5.22
CA MET A 437 5.80 -22.19 5.68
C MET A 437 5.70 -22.16 7.20
N THR A 438 6.35 -21.18 7.85
CA THR A 438 6.33 -21.01 9.31
C THR A 438 5.92 -19.59 9.67
N ASP A 439 5.20 -19.47 10.78
CA ASP A 439 4.88 -18.17 11.34
C ASP A 439 6.02 -17.65 12.20
N THR A 440 6.32 -16.37 12.03
CA THR A 440 7.36 -15.67 12.80
C THR A 440 6.76 -14.38 13.35
N ILE A 441 6.71 -14.27 14.67
CA ILE A 441 6.23 -13.09 15.37
C ILE A 441 7.40 -12.47 16.12
N PRO A 442 7.67 -11.15 16.02
CA PRO A 442 8.76 -10.52 16.75
C PRO A 442 8.51 -10.61 18.25
N THR A 443 9.56 -10.93 19.02
CA THR A 443 9.48 -10.96 20.49
C THR A 443 9.40 -9.54 21.05
N ASP A 444 8.92 -9.41 22.29
CA ASP A 444 8.89 -8.10 22.97
C ASP A 444 10.30 -7.54 23.14
N GLU A 445 11.29 -8.39 23.40
CA GLU A 445 12.70 -7.98 23.52
C GLU A 445 13.23 -7.38 22.19
N GLN A 446 12.94 -8.03 21.06
CA GLN A 446 13.32 -7.51 19.75
C GLN A 446 12.70 -6.12 19.48
N LEU A 447 11.41 -5.95 19.81
CA LEU A 447 10.74 -4.68 19.66
C LEU A 447 11.28 -3.61 20.62
N GLN A 448 11.51 -3.93 21.89
CA GLN A 448 12.09 -2.98 22.87
C GLN A 448 13.49 -2.52 22.45
N LYS A 449 14.32 -3.43 21.95
CA LYS A 449 15.64 -3.07 21.39
C LYS A 449 15.52 -2.10 20.23
N SER A 450 14.56 -2.31 19.33
CA SER A 450 14.30 -1.41 18.20
C SER A 450 13.78 -0.06 18.67
N PHE A 451 12.84 -0.03 19.62
CA PHE A 451 12.27 1.19 20.19
C PHE A 451 13.28 2.06 20.93
N ALA A 452 14.33 1.45 21.51
CA ALA A 452 15.39 2.20 22.18
C ALA A 452 16.20 3.09 21.22
N ALA A 453 16.15 2.81 19.92
CA ALA A 453 16.82 3.58 18.87
C ALA A 453 15.95 4.66 18.25
N LEU A 454 14.69 4.82 18.67
CA LEU A 454 13.79 5.85 18.14
C LEU A 454 14.32 7.25 18.45
N PRO A 455 14.22 8.19 17.49
CA PRO A 455 14.61 9.60 17.71
C PRO A 455 13.86 10.22 18.89
N GLN A 456 14.60 10.86 19.80
CA GLN A 456 14.02 11.59 20.92
C GLN A 456 13.67 13.00 20.44
N ILE A 457 12.48 13.16 19.87
CA ILE A 457 11.93 14.45 19.41
C ILE A 457 10.78 14.78 20.33
N GLY A 458 10.88 15.96 20.95
CA GLY A 458 9.91 16.45 21.93
C GLY A 458 8.55 16.82 21.32
#